data_6ddbca932f4d2146d84bb4976f67810b
#
_entry.id   6ddbca932f4d2146d84bb4976f67810b
#
_cell.length_a   1.000
_cell.length_b   1.000
_cell.length_c   1.000
_cell.angle_alpha   90.00
_cell.angle_beta   90.00
_cell.angle_gamma   90.00
#
_symmetry.space_group_name_H-M   'P 1'
#
loop_
_entity.id
_entity.type
_entity.pdbx_description
1 polymer ?
#
loop_
_entity_poly.entity_id
_entity_poly.type
_entity_poly.pdbx_seq_one_letter_code
_entity_poly.pdbx_strand_id
1 'polypeptide(L)'
;MSVEISRTGIEAFQSTAHADGDLLIWTIYDHPKDFPDDYVVRPHSTKLEKPLPVHFRHEQLAYVRRALRRLGLVCIARSPGDDPCILESWL
;
A
#
# COMPACT_ATOMS: atom_id res chain seq x y z
N MET A 1 5.04 14.61 -4.88
CA MET A 1 6.19 13.80 -4.43
C MET A 1 5.77 12.92 -3.27
N SER A 2 6.15 11.67 -3.28
CA SER A 2 5.77 10.70 -2.26
C SER A 2 6.83 10.66 -1.15
N VAL A 3 6.38 10.58 0.10
CA VAL A 3 7.26 10.50 1.28
C VAL A 3 7.31 9.05 1.77
N GLU A 4 8.50 8.56 2.03
CA GLU A 4 8.66 7.20 2.57
C GLU A 4 8.22 7.17 4.03
N ILE A 5 7.42 6.16 4.39
CA ILE A 5 6.99 5.92 5.77
C ILE A 5 7.50 4.56 6.25
N SER A 6 7.61 4.41 7.57
CA SER A 6 8.00 3.15 8.19
C SER A 6 6.80 2.22 8.36
N ARG A 7 7.05 1.00 8.83
CA ARG A 7 5.98 0.07 9.19
C ARG A 7 5.02 0.66 10.21
N THR A 8 5.53 1.38 11.22
CA THR A 8 4.67 2.06 12.19
C THR A 8 3.90 3.22 11.55
N GLY A 9 4.46 3.84 10.52
CA GLY A 9 3.77 4.84 9.73
C GLY A 9 2.56 4.28 9.00
N ILE A 10 2.64 3.04 8.48
CA ILE A 10 1.50 2.35 7.87
C ILE A 10 0.35 2.25 8.89
N GLU A 11 0.66 1.80 10.10
CA GLU A 11 -0.33 1.65 11.16
C GLU A 11 -0.99 2.99 11.50
N ALA A 12 -0.20 4.06 11.60
CA ALA A 12 -0.70 5.40 11.89
C ALA A 12 -1.64 5.91 10.79
N PHE A 13 -1.27 5.74 9.52
CA PHE A 13 -2.12 6.13 8.40
C PHE A 13 -3.43 5.36 8.35
N GLN A 14 -3.36 4.04 8.57
CA GLN A 14 -4.54 3.19 8.58
C GLN A 14 -5.49 3.60 9.71
N SER A 15 -4.95 3.82 10.89
CA SER A 15 -5.72 4.20 12.07
C SER A 15 -6.40 5.57 11.89
N THR A 16 -5.67 6.55 11.38
CA THR A 16 -6.20 7.89 11.10
C THR A 16 -7.30 7.84 10.05
N ALA A 17 -7.09 7.10 8.96
CA ALA A 17 -8.09 6.95 7.91
C ALA A 17 -9.36 6.29 8.44
N HIS A 18 -9.20 5.23 9.26
CA HIS A 18 -10.34 4.54 9.86
C HIS A 18 -11.16 5.50 10.74
N ALA A 19 -10.50 6.31 11.55
CA ALA A 19 -11.16 7.30 12.41
C ALA A 19 -11.91 8.35 11.58
N ASP A 20 -11.41 8.69 10.40
CA ASP A 20 -12.04 9.65 9.48
C ASP A 20 -13.12 9.03 8.58
N GLY A 21 -13.38 7.73 8.72
CA GLY A 21 -14.33 7.03 7.86
C GLY A 21 -13.80 6.82 6.43
N ASP A 22 -12.49 6.85 6.24
CA ASP A 22 -11.85 6.64 4.95
C ASP A 22 -11.35 5.20 4.81
N LEU A 23 -11.78 4.51 3.76
CA LEU A 23 -11.26 3.19 3.44
C LEU A 23 -10.03 3.34 2.55
N LEU A 24 -8.87 2.92 3.06
CA LEU A 24 -7.64 2.91 2.28
C LEU A 24 -7.45 1.57 1.58
N ILE A 25 -7.07 1.64 0.31
CA ILE A 25 -6.65 0.48 -0.47
C ILE A 25 -5.12 0.54 -0.54
N TRP A 26 -4.45 -0.43 0.06
CA TRP A 26 -2.99 -0.52 0.06
C TRP A 26 -2.56 -1.41 -1.11
N THR A 27 -1.93 -0.82 -2.12
CA THR A 27 -1.52 -1.52 -3.33
C THR A 27 -0.02 -1.80 -3.31
N ILE A 28 0.35 -3.05 -3.58
CA ILE A 28 1.75 -3.47 -3.69
C ILE A 28 2.16 -3.41 -5.16
N TYR A 29 3.23 -2.65 -5.44
CA TYR A 29 3.86 -2.55 -6.75
C TYR A 29 5.13 -3.39 -6.76
N ASP A 30 5.31 -4.18 -7.81
CA ASP A 30 6.45 -5.08 -7.99
C ASP A 30 7.56 -4.37 -8.74
N HIS A 31 8.61 -3.96 -8.02
CA HIS A 31 9.81 -3.33 -8.58
C HIS A 31 9.49 -2.20 -9.57
N PRO A 32 8.74 -1.15 -9.14
CA PRO A 32 8.41 -0.03 -10.02
C PRO A 32 9.67 0.73 -10.44
N LYS A 33 9.56 1.51 -11.51
CA LYS A 33 10.72 2.22 -12.10
C LYS A 33 11.44 3.14 -11.12
N ASP A 34 10.70 3.77 -10.20
CA ASP A 34 11.26 4.66 -9.19
C ASP A 34 11.96 3.90 -8.05
N PHE A 35 11.65 2.63 -7.85
CA PHE A 35 12.27 1.77 -6.83
C PHE A 35 12.50 0.36 -7.41
N PRO A 36 13.48 0.20 -8.31
CA PRO A 36 13.63 -1.06 -9.06
C PRO A 36 14.11 -2.25 -8.22
N ASP A 37 14.57 -2.03 -6.99
CA ASP A 37 15.06 -3.08 -6.10
C ASP A 37 14.04 -3.51 -5.04
N ASP A 38 12.87 -2.87 -5.00
CA ASP A 38 11.93 -3.03 -3.92
C ASP A 38 10.51 -3.35 -4.37
N TYR A 39 9.74 -3.93 -3.44
CA TYR A 39 8.28 -3.89 -3.48
C TYR A 39 7.84 -2.60 -2.81
N VAL A 40 6.93 -1.88 -3.41
CA VAL A 40 6.45 -0.58 -2.91
C VAL A 40 4.97 -0.65 -2.62
N VAL A 41 4.57 -0.14 -1.46
CA VAL A 41 3.17 -0.10 -1.05
C VAL A 41 2.70 1.35 -1.00
N ARG A 42 1.59 1.63 -1.66
CA ARG A 42 0.99 2.97 -1.66
C ARG A 42 -0.47 2.89 -1.26
N PRO A 43 -0.93 3.75 -0.33
CA PRO A 43 -2.33 3.81 0.03
C PRO A 43 -3.10 4.70 -0.95
N HIS A 44 -4.29 4.23 -1.31
CA HIS A 44 -5.24 4.98 -2.12
C HIS A 44 -6.47 5.28 -1.27
N SER A 45 -6.83 6.55 -1.14
CA SER A 45 -8.00 6.97 -0.38
C SER A 45 -9.26 6.84 -1.22
N THR A 46 -10.22 6.03 -0.75
CA THR A 46 -11.52 5.93 -1.43
C THR A 46 -12.35 7.18 -1.21
N LYS A 47 -12.21 7.82 -0.05
CA LYS A 47 -12.93 9.06 0.27
C LYS A 47 -12.50 10.23 -0.60
N LEU A 48 -11.17 10.37 -0.81
CA LEU A 48 -10.61 11.44 -1.63
C LEU A 48 -10.45 11.05 -3.09
N GLU A 49 -10.66 9.77 -3.41
CA GLU A 49 -10.56 9.21 -4.77
C GLU A 49 -9.19 9.49 -5.40
N LYS A 50 -8.12 9.38 -4.59
CA LYS A 50 -6.76 9.61 -5.07
C LYS A 50 -5.74 8.88 -4.21
N PRO A 51 -4.52 8.62 -4.74
CA PRO A 51 -3.44 8.11 -3.93
C PRO A 51 -2.98 9.16 -2.92
N LEU A 52 -2.61 8.71 -1.72
CA LEU A 52 -2.00 9.57 -0.72
C LEU A 52 -0.49 9.71 -1.01
N PRO A 53 0.14 10.85 -0.63
CA PRO A 53 1.53 11.13 -0.99
C PRO A 53 2.54 10.45 -0.06
N VAL A 54 2.34 9.18 0.23
CA VAL A 54 3.24 8.38 1.06
C VAL A 54 3.45 7.00 0.45
N HIS A 55 4.56 6.35 0.81
CA HIS A 55 4.82 4.98 0.41
C HIS A 55 5.67 4.27 1.45
N PHE A 56 5.54 2.93 1.49
CA PHE A 56 6.40 2.04 2.24
C PHE A 56 7.08 1.11 1.25
N ARG A 57 8.36 0.82 1.45
CA ARG A 57 9.09 -0.09 0.55
C ARG A 57 9.97 -1.06 1.31
N HIS A 58 10.16 -2.23 0.76
CA HIS A 58 11.05 -3.25 1.27
C HIS A 58 11.43 -4.23 0.16
N GLU A 59 12.62 -4.80 0.24
CA GLU A 59 13.11 -5.74 -0.77
C GLU A 59 12.43 -7.12 -0.72
N GLN A 60 11.81 -7.47 0.42
CA GLN A 60 11.18 -8.77 0.64
C GLN A 60 9.66 -8.65 0.65
N LEU A 61 9.00 -9.35 -0.28
CA LEU A 61 7.55 -9.37 -0.37
C LEU A 61 6.89 -9.93 0.91
N ALA A 62 7.49 -10.95 1.50
CA ALA A 62 6.96 -11.54 2.73
C ALA A 62 6.88 -10.52 3.88
N TYR A 63 7.87 -9.64 3.97
CA TYR A 63 7.88 -8.58 4.97
C TYR A 63 6.76 -7.56 4.73
N VAL A 64 6.58 -7.15 3.49
CA VAL A 64 5.51 -6.22 3.09
C VAL A 64 4.14 -6.81 3.39
N ARG A 65 3.92 -8.06 3.00
CA ARG A 65 2.65 -8.76 3.26
C ARG A 65 2.36 -8.89 4.74
N ARG A 66 3.37 -9.18 5.55
CA ARG A 66 3.23 -9.28 7.00
C ARG A 66 2.81 -7.95 7.61
N ALA A 67 3.40 -6.86 7.16
CA ALA A 67 3.06 -5.52 7.64
C ALA A 67 1.57 -5.21 7.38
N LEU A 68 1.06 -5.58 6.21
CA LEU A 68 -0.36 -5.36 5.86
C LEU A 68 -1.30 -6.30 6.62
N ARG A 69 -0.89 -7.57 6.81
CA ARG A 69 -1.70 -8.51 7.60
C ARG A 69 -1.88 -8.05 9.05
N ARG A 70 -0.88 -7.42 9.63
CA ARG A 70 -0.96 -6.89 10.99
C ARG A 70 -2.02 -5.80 11.15
N LEU A 71 -2.41 -5.16 10.05
CA LEU A 71 -3.50 -4.17 10.05
C LEU A 71 -4.88 -4.83 10.02
N GLY A 72 -4.94 -6.16 9.91
CA GLY A 72 -6.20 -6.88 9.76
C GLY A 72 -6.77 -6.84 8.36
N LEU A 73 -5.95 -6.47 7.36
CA LEU A 73 -6.39 -6.36 5.98
C LEU A 73 -6.38 -7.69 5.25
N VAL A 74 -7.19 -7.77 4.19
CA VAL A 74 -7.33 -8.95 3.33
C VAL A 74 -6.73 -8.65 1.97
N CYS A 75 -5.99 -9.63 1.42
CA CYS A 75 -5.37 -9.52 0.11
C CYS A 75 -6.41 -9.77 -1.00
N ILE A 76 -6.37 -8.90 -2.01
CA ILE A 76 -7.18 -9.03 -3.22
C ILE A 76 -6.22 -9.11 -4.40
N ALA A 77 -6.34 -10.16 -5.22
CA ALA A 77 -5.54 -10.32 -6.42
C ALA A 77 -5.81 -9.20 -7.41
N ARG A 78 -4.78 -8.84 -8.20
CA ARG A 78 -4.94 -7.82 -9.23
C ARG A 78 -5.96 -8.24 -10.29
N SER A 79 -6.64 -7.24 -10.85
CA SER A 79 -7.53 -7.47 -12.00
C SER A 79 -6.73 -7.49 -13.30
N PRO A 80 -7.17 -8.21 -14.35
CA PRO A 80 -6.45 -8.26 -15.63
C PRO A 80 -6.23 -6.89 -16.28
N GLY A 81 -7.08 -5.91 -15.97
CA GLY A 81 -6.94 -4.54 -16.50
C GLY A 81 -6.03 -3.63 -15.70
N ASP A 82 -5.50 -4.08 -14.57
CA ASP A 82 -4.60 -3.27 -13.75
C ASP A 82 -3.23 -3.12 -14.43
N ASP A 83 -2.49 -2.07 -14.02
CA ASP A 83 -1.11 -1.88 -14.42
C ASP A 83 -0.31 -3.16 -14.14
N PRO A 84 0.49 -3.66 -15.10
CA PRO A 84 1.31 -4.87 -14.88
C PRO A 84 2.25 -4.79 -13.68
N CYS A 85 2.60 -3.59 -13.23
CA CYS A 85 3.45 -3.38 -12.06
C CYS A 85 2.70 -3.66 -10.75
N ILE A 86 1.38 -3.61 -10.77
CA ILE A 86 0.56 -3.91 -9.58
C ILE A 86 0.54 -5.41 -9.33
N LEU A 87 0.95 -5.82 -8.15
CA LEU A 87 0.97 -7.22 -7.75
C LEU A 87 -0.35 -7.63 -7.08
N GLU A 88 -0.79 -6.86 -6.10
CA GLU A 88 -2.00 -7.15 -5.33
C GLU A 88 -2.41 -5.91 -4.53
N SER A 89 -3.63 -5.92 -4.01
CA SER A 89 -4.16 -4.85 -3.15
C SER A 89 -4.68 -5.44 -1.83
N TRP A 90 -4.66 -4.63 -0.80
CA TRP A 90 -5.08 -5.02 0.54
C TRP A 90 -6.07 -4.00 1.10
N LEU A 91 -7.17 -4.47 1.63
CA LEU A 91 -8.16 -3.60 2.28
C LEU A 91 -9.02 -4.30 3.33
#